data_f48b9b4e8d488fe7c6bf8369ce65a576
#
_entry.id   f48b9b4e8d488fe7c6bf8369ce65a576
#
_cell.length_a   1.000
_cell.length_b   1.000
_cell.length_c   1.000
_cell.angle_alpha   90.00
_cell.angle_beta   90.00
_cell.angle_gamma   90.00
#
_symmetry.space_group_name_H-M   'P 1'
#
loop_
_entity.id
_entity.type
_entity.pdbx_description
1 polymer ?
#
loop_
_entity_poly.entity_id
_entity_poly.type
_entity_poly.pdbx_seq_one_letter_code
_entity_poly.pdbx_strand_id
1 'polypeptide(L)'
;YMFVLLPGDLWGSWDAWKENLLLSRFAAPTSAGILFTMLAAAGLKASWVYKKVQVLAIFDDLDTILLMIPLQIMMIGLRWQLGVIILVVVLLLILGWKKMGYYNVRQDWKAILFYAVVTFGITQVIYLVSKHMYGEEASIHIEVLLPAFVVGMIMRHKHIDTKIEHQVSDFISYLFMFLVGVSMPVFMGVDFAQQAAEVTTVTGAQPMMSWSMIALHVVIVSFLSNIGKLFPLFFYRDRMKRERLALSIGMFTRGEVGAGVIFIALGYGLGGPMLIISVLTIVFNLILTGIFVIWVEKLTRSAYNLEQAGKAKAVN
;
A
#
# COMPACT_ATOMS: atom_id res chain seq x y z
N TYR A 1 -3.37 -18.72 2.27
CA TYR A 1 -2.78 -19.18 3.54
C TYR A 1 -3.61 -18.79 4.75
N MET A 2 -4.08 -17.55 4.85
CA MET A 2 -4.93 -17.09 5.96
C MET A 2 -6.16 -17.98 6.18
N PHE A 3 -6.72 -18.58 5.13
CA PHE A 3 -7.78 -19.60 5.24
C PHE A 3 -7.36 -20.86 5.99
N VAL A 4 -6.11 -21.27 5.86
CA VAL A 4 -5.58 -22.45 6.56
C VAL A 4 -5.55 -22.25 8.08
N LEU A 5 -5.55 -20.99 8.52
CA LEU A 5 -5.59 -20.62 9.94
C LEU A 5 -7.01 -20.68 10.53
N LEU A 6 -8.04 -20.72 9.68
CA LEU A 6 -9.42 -20.87 10.11
C LEU A 6 -9.68 -22.30 10.58
N PRO A 7 -10.46 -22.48 11.65
CA PRO A 7 -11.05 -23.80 11.99
C PRO A 7 -11.77 -24.41 10.81
N GLY A 8 -11.68 -25.74 10.64
CA GLY A 8 -12.21 -26.43 9.48
C GLY A 8 -13.71 -26.29 9.26
N ASP A 9 -14.48 -26.09 10.32
CA ASP A 9 -15.92 -25.82 10.31
C ASP A 9 -16.27 -24.47 9.67
N LEU A 10 -15.36 -23.49 9.68
CA LEU A 10 -15.53 -22.18 9.09
C LEU A 10 -15.18 -22.14 7.59
N TRP A 11 -14.57 -23.17 7.03
CA TRP A 11 -14.19 -23.20 5.61
C TRP A 11 -15.38 -23.14 4.66
N GLY A 12 -16.55 -23.60 5.09
CA GLY A 12 -17.81 -23.48 4.34
C GLY A 12 -18.55 -22.15 4.56
N SER A 13 -18.10 -21.32 5.48
CA SER A 13 -18.76 -20.07 5.84
C SER A 13 -18.42 -18.94 4.85
N TRP A 14 -19.44 -18.36 4.22
CA TRP A 14 -19.27 -17.19 3.35
C TRP A 14 -18.75 -15.96 4.12
N ASP A 15 -19.19 -15.81 5.37
CA ASP A 15 -18.73 -14.71 6.22
C ASP A 15 -17.24 -14.81 6.53
N ALA A 16 -16.76 -16.01 6.86
CA ALA A 16 -15.32 -16.23 7.06
C ALA A 16 -14.50 -15.98 5.79
N TRP A 17 -15.06 -16.27 4.60
CA TRP A 17 -14.40 -16.01 3.33
C TRP A 17 -14.27 -14.50 3.07
N LYS A 18 -15.36 -13.74 3.14
CA LYS A 18 -15.32 -12.30 2.86
C LYS A 18 -14.42 -11.53 3.83
N GLU A 19 -14.51 -11.87 5.13
CA GLU A 19 -13.66 -11.28 6.18
C GLU A 19 -12.17 -11.54 5.92
N ASN A 20 -11.84 -12.77 5.59
CA ASN A 20 -10.47 -13.19 5.33
C ASN A 20 -9.90 -12.60 4.04
N LEU A 21 -10.72 -12.49 2.99
CA LEU A 21 -10.35 -11.81 1.74
C LEU A 21 -10.06 -10.33 1.98
N LEU A 22 -10.92 -9.65 2.75
CA LEU A 22 -10.71 -8.25 3.10
C LEU A 22 -9.41 -8.07 3.88
N LEU A 23 -9.23 -8.86 4.95
CA LEU A 23 -8.05 -8.76 5.80
C LEU A 23 -6.77 -9.08 5.04
N SER A 24 -6.75 -10.12 4.20
CA SER A 24 -5.55 -10.54 3.45
C SER A 24 -5.03 -9.49 2.46
N ARG A 25 -5.84 -8.47 2.11
CA ARG A 25 -5.42 -7.37 1.24
C ARG A 25 -4.29 -6.52 1.82
N PHE A 26 -4.06 -6.53 3.13
CA PHE A 26 -2.93 -5.81 3.76
C PHE A 26 -1.58 -6.20 3.13
N ALA A 27 -1.45 -7.43 2.64
CA ALA A 27 -0.22 -7.97 2.08
C ALA A 27 0.00 -7.60 0.60
N ALA A 28 -0.98 -6.99 -0.06
CA ALA A 28 -0.89 -6.65 -1.48
C ALA A 28 -0.05 -5.39 -1.75
N PRO A 29 -0.32 -4.22 -1.14
CA PRO A 29 0.32 -2.97 -1.53
C PRO A 29 1.80 -2.92 -1.17
N THR A 30 2.54 -2.15 -1.96
CA THR A 30 3.96 -1.86 -1.75
C THR A 30 4.12 -0.48 -1.14
N SER A 31 4.97 -0.30 -0.12
CA SER A 31 5.25 1.02 0.43
C SER A 31 6.05 1.87 -0.55
N ALA A 32 5.34 2.70 -1.31
CA ALA A 32 5.93 3.58 -2.30
C ALA A 32 6.81 4.67 -1.65
N GLY A 33 6.32 5.31 -0.58
CA GLY A 33 7.03 6.39 0.10
C GLY A 33 8.39 5.97 0.66
N ILE A 34 8.41 4.89 1.42
CA ILE A 34 9.65 4.34 2.02
C ILE A 34 10.62 3.90 0.93
N LEU A 35 10.12 3.15 -0.04
CA LEU A 35 10.94 2.59 -1.11
C LEU A 35 11.63 3.70 -1.93
N PHE A 36 10.89 4.72 -2.36
CA PHE A 36 11.44 5.78 -3.19
C PHE A 36 12.46 6.61 -2.43
N THR A 37 12.20 6.95 -1.17
CA THR A 37 13.13 7.71 -0.34
C THR A 37 14.44 6.95 -0.15
N MET A 38 14.37 5.66 0.20
CA MET A 38 15.57 4.86 0.45
C MET A 38 16.37 4.61 -0.83
N LEU A 39 15.72 4.31 -1.96
CA LEU A 39 16.42 4.12 -3.24
C LEU A 39 17.02 5.44 -3.76
N ALA A 40 16.36 6.57 -3.52
CA ALA A 40 16.89 7.90 -3.85
C ALA A 40 18.12 8.22 -3.01
N ALA A 41 18.09 7.95 -1.69
CA ALA A 41 19.21 8.11 -0.79
C ALA A 41 20.41 7.21 -1.18
N ALA A 42 20.13 6.00 -1.71
CA ALA A 42 21.14 5.10 -2.27
C ALA A 42 21.72 5.56 -3.63
N GLY A 43 21.27 6.71 -4.15
CA GLY A 43 21.77 7.27 -5.42
C GLY A 43 21.24 6.59 -6.68
N LEU A 44 20.15 5.83 -6.59
CA LEU A 44 19.60 5.02 -7.68
C LEU A 44 18.53 5.74 -8.54
N LYS A 45 18.26 7.03 -8.33
CA LYS A 45 17.21 7.80 -9.04
C LYS A 45 17.27 7.67 -10.57
N ALA A 46 18.48 7.64 -11.15
CA ALA A 46 18.67 7.52 -12.61
C ALA A 46 18.49 6.09 -13.14
N SER A 47 18.47 5.07 -12.26
CA SER A 47 18.42 3.66 -12.68
C SER A 47 17.07 3.28 -13.29
N TRP A 48 17.11 2.30 -14.19
CA TRP A 48 15.90 1.70 -14.75
C TRP A 48 15.04 1.06 -13.64
N VAL A 49 15.67 0.40 -12.68
CA VAL A 49 15.00 -0.24 -11.54
C VAL A 49 14.17 0.79 -10.77
N TYR A 50 14.74 1.94 -10.42
CA TYR A 50 14.04 3.00 -9.70
C TYR A 50 12.78 3.46 -10.45
N LYS A 51 12.93 3.79 -11.74
CA LYS A 51 11.82 4.27 -12.58
C LYS A 51 10.70 3.22 -12.71
N LYS A 52 11.06 1.94 -12.85
CA LYS A 52 10.07 0.87 -12.98
C LYS A 52 9.40 0.52 -11.66
N VAL A 53 10.14 0.50 -10.55
CA VAL A 53 9.57 0.32 -9.22
C VAL A 53 8.55 1.41 -8.89
N GLN A 54 8.82 2.68 -9.26
CA GLN A 54 7.85 3.77 -9.07
C GLN A 54 6.52 3.47 -9.78
N VAL A 55 6.59 3.09 -11.04
CA VAL A 55 5.38 2.78 -11.82
C VAL A 55 4.64 1.60 -11.19
N LEU A 56 5.35 0.51 -10.87
CA LEU A 56 4.73 -0.70 -10.33
C LEU A 56 4.12 -0.47 -8.95
N ALA A 57 4.80 0.28 -8.07
CA ALA A 57 4.27 0.56 -6.73
C ALA A 57 2.99 1.42 -6.78
N ILE A 58 2.97 2.45 -7.63
CA ILE A 58 1.78 3.28 -7.81
C ILE A 58 0.59 2.47 -8.36
N PHE A 59 0.83 1.60 -9.35
CA PHE A 59 -0.23 0.73 -9.88
C PHE A 59 -0.69 -0.32 -8.86
N ASP A 60 0.21 -0.84 -8.04
CA ASP A 60 -0.08 -1.78 -6.97
C ASP A 60 -0.99 -1.16 -5.89
N ASP A 61 -0.73 0.09 -5.53
CA ASP A 61 -1.58 0.86 -4.61
C ASP A 61 -2.95 1.14 -5.22
N LEU A 62 -2.99 1.57 -6.48
CA LEU A 62 -4.23 1.81 -7.22
C LEU A 62 -5.07 0.53 -7.33
N ASP A 63 -4.45 -0.59 -7.69
CA ASP A 63 -5.11 -1.90 -7.77
C ASP A 63 -5.67 -2.33 -6.39
N THR A 64 -4.92 -2.09 -5.33
CA THR A 64 -5.37 -2.35 -3.96
C THR A 64 -6.66 -1.59 -3.64
N ILE A 65 -6.73 -0.30 -3.97
CA ILE A 65 -7.92 0.53 -3.73
C ILE A 65 -9.09 0.04 -4.57
N LEU A 66 -8.87 -0.22 -5.87
CA LEU A 66 -9.93 -0.67 -6.77
C LEU A 66 -10.52 -2.02 -6.33
N LEU A 67 -9.68 -2.96 -5.88
CA LEU A 67 -10.12 -4.26 -5.39
C LEU A 67 -10.74 -4.21 -3.99
N MET A 68 -10.51 -3.13 -3.21
CA MET A 68 -11.24 -2.94 -1.95
C MET A 68 -12.73 -2.70 -2.18
N ILE A 69 -13.13 -2.08 -3.30
CA ILE A 69 -14.55 -1.79 -3.58
C ILE A 69 -15.40 -3.07 -3.61
N PRO A 70 -15.12 -4.11 -4.42
CA PRO A 70 -15.90 -5.33 -4.40
C PRO A 70 -15.85 -6.04 -3.04
N LEU A 71 -14.74 -5.97 -2.31
CA LEU A 71 -14.67 -6.55 -0.97
C LEU A 71 -15.55 -5.83 0.03
N GLN A 72 -15.64 -4.50 -0.03
CA GLN A 72 -16.57 -3.71 0.77
C GLN A 72 -18.03 -4.06 0.42
N ILE A 73 -18.35 -4.26 -0.86
CA ILE A 73 -19.69 -4.73 -1.29
C ILE A 73 -20.00 -6.10 -0.66
N MET A 74 -19.04 -6.99 -0.61
CA MET A 74 -19.21 -8.32 0.01
C MET A 74 -19.44 -8.22 1.53
N MET A 75 -18.83 -7.24 2.21
CA MET A 75 -18.96 -7.03 3.65
C MET A 75 -20.32 -6.42 4.04
N ILE A 76 -20.73 -5.34 3.36
CA ILE A 76 -21.90 -4.53 3.75
C ILE A 76 -23.15 -4.89 2.95
N GLY A 77 -22.97 -5.62 1.85
CA GLY A 77 -24.01 -5.82 0.84
C GLY A 77 -24.08 -4.67 -0.18
N LEU A 78 -24.90 -4.85 -1.21
CA LEU A 78 -25.07 -3.86 -2.27
C LEU A 78 -25.95 -2.70 -1.77
N ARG A 79 -25.32 -1.65 -1.26
CA ARG A 79 -26.01 -0.42 -0.85
C ARG A 79 -25.82 0.66 -1.93
N TRP A 80 -26.77 1.58 -2.08
CA TRP A 80 -26.71 2.65 -3.09
C TRP A 80 -25.48 3.56 -2.93
N GLN A 81 -24.97 3.72 -1.70
CA GLN A 81 -23.76 4.50 -1.39
C GLN A 81 -22.51 3.93 -2.10
N LEU A 82 -22.41 2.60 -2.19
CA LEU A 82 -21.34 1.96 -2.94
C LEU A 82 -21.44 2.26 -4.45
N GLY A 83 -22.66 2.37 -4.97
CA GLY A 83 -22.89 2.83 -6.35
C GLY A 83 -22.34 4.24 -6.57
N VAL A 84 -22.52 5.13 -5.59
CA VAL A 84 -21.95 6.49 -5.63
C VAL A 84 -20.43 6.45 -5.59
N ILE A 85 -19.83 5.64 -4.71
CA ILE A 85 -18.37 5.49 -4.62
C ILE A 85 -17.81 4.97 -5.95
N ILE A 86 -18.40 3.92 -6.52
CA ILE A 86 -17.99 3.38 -7.82
C ILE A 86 -18.10 4.44 -8.91
N LEU A 87 -19.21 5.17 -8.95
CA LEU A 87 -19.40 6.25 -9.93
C LEU A 87 -18.33 7.34 -9.79
N VAL A 88 -18.03 7.78 -8.57
CA VAL A 88 -16.99 8.78 -8.29
C VAL A 88 -15.62 8.27 -8.71
N VAL A 89 -15.28 7.02 -8.38
CA VAL A 89 -14.01 6.38 -8.76
C VAL A 89 -13.87 6.35 -10.29
N VAL A 90 -14.89 5.86 -10.99
CA VAL A 90 -14.88 5.77 -12.46
C VAL A 90 -14.78 7.16 -13.09
N LEU A 91 -15.52 8.14 -12.58
CA LEU A 91 -15.44 9.54 -13.07
C LEU A 91 -14.05 10.14 -12.85
N LEU A 92 -13.45 9.91 -11.67
CA LEU A 92 -12.09 10.36 -11.37
C LEU A 92 -11.07 9.72 -12.31
N LEU A 93 -11.15 8.43 -12.58
CA LEU A 93 -10.26 7.72 -13.50
C LEU A 93 -10.42 8.23 -14.94
N ILE A 94 -11.66 8.44 -15.41
CA ILE A 94 -11.94 9.01 -16.74
C ILE A 94 -11.40 10.44 -16.82
N LEU A 95 -11.59 11.25 -15.79
CA LEU A 95 -11.07 12.61 -15.72
C LEU A 95 -9.55 12.63 -15.78
N GLY A 96 -8.91 11.80 -14.95
CA GLY A 96 -7.45 11.64 -14.95
C GLY A 96 -6.92 11.23 -16.30
N TRP A 97 -7.55 10.25 -16.96
CA TRP A 97 -7.16 9.80 -18.30
C TRP A 97 -7.33 10.88 -19.37
N LYS A 98 -8.51 11.51 -19.44
CA LYS A 98 -8.81 12.53 -20.46
C LYS A 98 -8.05 13.84 -20.28
N LYS A 99 -7.70 14.19 -19.04
CA LYS A 99 -7.05 15.46 -18.69
C LYS A 99 -5.61 15.30 -18.25
N MET A 100 -5.00 14.15 -18.51
CA MET A 100 -3.62 13.87 -18.14
C MET A 100 -2.66 14.96 -18.67
N GLY A 101 -1.93 15.61 -17.75
CA GLY A 101 -0.98 16.67 -18.08
C GLY A 101 -1.60 17.93 -18.69
N TYR A 102 -2.91 18.12 -18.61
CA TYR A 102 -3.61 19.26 -19.21
C TYR A 102 -3.41 20.56 -18.44
N TYR A 103 -3.50 20.51 -17.11
CA TYR A 103 -3.48 21.70 -16.30
C TYR A 103 -2.06 22.13 -15.94
N ASN A 104 -1.73 23.37 -16.36
CA ASN A 104 -0.47 24.02 -16.01
C ASN A 104 -0.63 24.82 -14.74
N VAL A 105 -0.55 24.13 -13.59
CA VAL A 105 -0.68 24.72 -12.26
C VAL A 105 0.68 24.87 -11.58
N ARG A 106 0.74 25.66 -10.53
CA ARG A 106 1.94 25.77 -9.69
C ARG A 106 2.26 24.43 -9.06
N GLN A 107 3.52 24.03 -9.13
CA GLN A 107 4.01 22.75 -8.59
C GLN A 107 5.10 22.96 -7.53
N ASP A 108 5.15 24.17 -6.94
CA ASP A 108 6.01 24.42 -5.79
C ASP A 108 5.56 23.52 -4.62
N TRP A 109 6.46 23.16 -3.74
CA TRP A 109 6.14 22.32 -2.58
C TRP A 109 4.94 22.84 -1.75
N LYS A 110 4.80 24.18 -1.62
CA LYS A 110 3.66 24.81 -0.94
C LYS A 110 2.34 24.56 -1.65
N ALA A 111 2.35 24.64 -2.99
CA ALA A 111 1.17 24.38 -3.80
C ALA A 111 0.78 22.89 -3.74
N ILE A 112 1.75 21.97 -3.80
CA ILE A 112 1.51 20.53 -3.68
C ILE A 112 0.92 20.19 -2.31
N LEU A 113 1.48 20.76 -1.23
CA LEU A 113 0.93 20.61 0.12
C LEU A 113 -0.49 21.15 0.21
N PHE A 114 -0.75 22.32 -0.37
CA PHE A 114 -2.10 22.89 -0.43
C PHE A 114 -3.09 21.97 -1.16
N TYR A 115 -2.72 21.41 -2.31
CA TYR A 115 -3.58 20.46 -3.05
C TYR A 115 -3.83 19.18 -2.25
N ALA A 116 -2.83 18.67 -1.53
CA ALA A 116 -2.98 17.52 -0.65
C ALA A 116 -3.98 17.81 0.48
N VAL A 117 -3.84 18.96 1.15
CA VAL A 117 -4.75 19.38 2.22
C VAL A 117 -6.17 19.60 1.70
N VAL A 118 -6.34 20.22 0.53
CA VAL A 118 -7.65 20.42 -0.10
C VAL A 118 -8.29 19.08 -0.47
N THR A 119 -7.53 18.17 -1.07
CA THR A 119 -8.02 16.84 -1.44
C THR A 119 -8.46 16.06 -0.20
N PHE A 120 -7.63 16.05 0.83
CA PHE A 120 -7.97 15.46 2.13
C PHE A 120 -9.21 16.10 2.76
N GLY A 121 -9.26 17.44 2.78
CA GLY A 121 -10.41 18.19 3.32
C GLY A 121 -11.72 17.86 2.62
N ILE A 122 -11.71 17.79 1.28
CA ILE A 122 -12.91 17.44 0.50
C ILE A 122 -13.37 16.02 0.83
N THR A 123 -12.46 15.03 0.88
CA THR A 123 -12.84 13.66 1.21
C THR A 123 -13.37 13.53 2.63
N GLN A 124 -12.78 14.25 3.60
CA GLN A 124 -13.26 14.27 4.98
C GLN A 124 -14.63 14.96 5.12
N VAL A 125 -14.87 16.06 4.42
CA VAL A 125 -16.19 16.72 4.41
C VAL A 125 -17.25 15.77 3.84
N ILE A 126 -16.97 15.07 2.73
CA ILE A 126 -17.90 14.09 2.17
C ILE A 126 -18.20 12.98 3.19
N TYR A 127 -17.17 12.46 3.86
CA TYR A 127 -17.34 11.45 4.90
C TYR A 127 -18.20 11.95 6.07
N LEU A 128 -17.86 13.11 6.65
CA LEU A 128 -18.58 13.67 7.80
C LEU A 128 -20.04 14.00 7.47
N VAL A 129 -20.29 14.59 6.32
CA VAL A 129 -21.67 14.91 5.85
C VAL A 129 -22.45 13.61 5.63
N SER A 130 -21.87 12.63 4.97
CA SER A 130 -22.55 11.35 4.75
C SER A 130 -22.81 10.58 6.06
N LYS A 131 -21.86 10.62 6.98
CA LYS A 131 -22.01 10.04 8.33
C LYS A 131 -23.13 10.71 9.11
N HIS A 132 -23.21 12.04 9.05
CA HIS A 132 -24.29 12.79 9.72
C HIS A 132 -25.66 12.50 9.11
N MET A 133 -25.76 12.36 7.78
CA MET A 133 -27.04 12.14 7.08
C MET A 133 -27.52 10.67 7.14
N TYR A 134 -26.61 9.72 7.10
CA TYR A 134 -26.95 8.29 6.89
C TYR A 134 -26.48 7.36 8.02
N GLY A 135 -25.78 7.88 9.03
CA GLY A 135 -25.19 7.11 10.12
C GLY A 135 -23.85 6.48 9.77
N GLU A 136 -23.21 5.88 10.75
CA GLU A 136 -21.86 5.28 10.59
C GLU A 136 -21.82 4.15 9.57
N GLU A 137 -22.80 3.24 9.62
CA GLU A 137 -22.84 2.07 8.76
C GLU A 137 -23.09 2.38 7.27
N ALA A 138 -23.63 3.55 6.96
CA ALA A 138 -23.99 3.96 5.61
C ALA A 138 -23.17 5.17 5.12
N SER A 139 -22.10 5.53 5.84
CA SER A 139 -21.26 6.65 5.46
C SER A 139 -20.46 6.36 4.17
N ILE A 140 -20.31 7.41 3.33
CA ILE A 140 -19.52 7.34 2.10
C ILE A 140 -18.07 7.63 2.45
N HIS A 141 -17.23 6.61 2.43
CA HIS A 141 -15.79 6.74 2.67
C HIS A 141 -15.03 6.63 1.35
N ILE A 142 -14.53 7.76 0.85
CA ILE A 142 -13.70 7.81 -0.35
C ILE A 142 -12.24 7.83 0.10
N GLU A 143 -11.47 6.83 -0.31
CA GLU A 143 -10.03 6.77 -0.08
C GLU A 143 -9.32 7.98 -0.68
N VAL A 144 -8.58 8.73 0.14
CA VAL A 144 -7.89 9.97 -0.25
C VAL A 144 -6.83 9.72 -1.34
N LEU A 145 -6.25 8.54 -1.35
CA LEU A 145 -5.17 8.20 -2.27
C LEU A 145 -5.60 8.28 -3.73
N LEU A 146 -6.81 7.83 -4.07
CA LEU A 146 -7.32 7.87 -5.44
C LEU A 146 -7.55 9.30 -5.96
N PRO A 147 -8.27 10.19 -5.28
CA PRO A 147 -8.37 11.59 -5.67
C PRO A 147 -7.00 12.29 -5.76
N ALA A 148 -6.09 12.04 -4.82
CA ALA A 148 -4.74 12.60 -4.84
C ALA A 148 -3.95 12.13 -6.07
N PHE A 149 -4.03 10.85 -6.42
CA PHE A 149 -3.44 10.29 -7.63
C PHE A 149 -3.98 10.96 -8.89
N VAL A 150 -5.30 11.14 -8.99
CA VAL A 150 -5.94 11.80 -10.14
C VAL A 150 -5.51 13.26 -10.23
N VAL A 151 -5.46 14.00 -9.12
CA VAL A 151 -4.96 15.37 -9.08
C VAL A 151 -3.53 15.44 -9.59
N GLY A 152 -2.65 14.54 -9.15
CA GLY A 152 -1.28 14.44 -9.67
C GLY A 152 -1.21 14.14 -11.16
N MET A 153 -2.08 13.24 -11.66
CA MET A 153 -2.10 12.81 -13.06
C MET A 153 -2.57 13.90 -14.02
N ILE A 154 -3.51 14.76 -13.62
CA ILE A 154 -4.02 15.85 -14.46
C ILE A 154 -3.09 17.05 -14.52
N MET A 155 -2.13 17.16 -13.59
CA MET A 155 -1.14 18.23 -13.58
C MET A 155 -0.11 18.01 -14.68
N ARG A 156 0.25 19.09 -15.42
CA ARG A 156 1.32 19.05 -16.40
C ARG A 156 2.66 18.99 -15.66
N HIS A 157 3.38 17.90 -15.83
CA HIS A 157 4.66 17.71 -15.17
C HIS A 157 5.68 18.78 -15.63
N LYS A 158 6.18 19.56 -14.68
CA LYS A 158 7.31 20.47 -14.86
C LYS A 158 8.47 19.93 -14.03
N HIS A 159 9.60 19.69 -14.66
CA HIS A 159 10.84 19.40 -13.96
C HIS A 159 11.32 20.70 -13.29
N ILE A 160 10.95 20.92 -12.06
CA ILE A 160 11.51 21.96 -11.19
C ILE A 160 12.30 21.21 -10.11
N ASP A 161 13.55 20.98 -10.39
CA ASP A 161 14.45 20.24 -9.49
C ASP A 161 15.15 21.26 -8.58
N THR A 162 14.46 21.78 -7.59
CA THR A 162 15.06 22.68 -6.61
C THR A 162 15.54 21.91 -5.38
N LYS A 163 16.69 22.31 -4.82
CA LYS A 163 17.26 21.71 -3.59
C LYS A 163 16.24 21.73 -2.43
N ILE A 164 15.41 22.78 -2.37
CA ILE A 164 14.38 22.95 -1.34
C ILE A 164 13.28 21.90 -1.50
N GLU A 165 12.86 21.60 -2.74
CA GLU A 165 11.82 20.58 -2.99
C GLU A 165 12.29 19.19 -2.59
N HIS A 166 13.55 18.85 -2.86
CA HIS A 166 14.13 17.60 -2.38
C HIS A 166 14.13 17.53 -0.84
N GLN A 167 14.56 18.59 -0.15
CA GLN A 167 14.57 18.62 1.30
C GLN A 167 13.18 18.49 1.91
N VAL A 168 12.16 19.14 1.31
CA VAL A 168 10.78 19.04 1.78
C VAL A 168 10.22 17.64 1.51
N SER A 169 10.48 17.07 0.34
CA SER A 169 10.06 15.69 0.00
C SER A 169 10.69 14.69 0.97
N ASP A 170 11.98 14.81 1.24
CA ASP A 170 12.69 13.94 2.18
C ASP A 170 12.12 14.09 3.60
N PHE A 171 11.89 15.32 4.06
CA PHE A 171 11.30 15.59 5.37
C PHE A 171 9.89 14.97 5.49
N ILE A 172 9.03 15.17 4.49
CA ILE A 172 7.68 14.57 4.48
C ILE A 172 7.76 13.04 4.52
N SER A 173 8.68 12.45 3.76
CA SER A 173 8.88 11.01 3.73
C SER A 173 9.35 10.47 5.08
N TYR A 174 10.32 11.15 5.73
CA TYR A 174 10.79 10.76 7.07
C TYR A 174 9.72 10.94 8.13
N LEU A 175 8.98 12.06 8.09
CA LEU A 175 7.85 12.30 8.98
C LEU A 175 6.79 11.21 8.82
N PHE A 176 6.49 10.85 7.59
CA PHE A 176 5.53 9.80 7.28
C PHE A 176 5.99 8.43 7.81
N MET A 177 7.25 8.04 7.59
CA MET A 177 7.82 6.82 8.16
C MET A 177 7.76 6.81 9.69
N PHE A 178 8.07 7.95 10.31
CA PHE A 178 7.98 8.12 11.76
C PHE A 178 6.53 7.94 12.24
N LEU A 179 5.56 8.59 11.60
CA LEU A 179 4.14 8.47 11.96
C LEU A 179 3.61 7.05 11.81
N VAL A 180 4.00 6.34 10.73
CA VAL A 180 3.66 4.92 10.56
C VAL A 180 4.27 4.09 11.70
N GLY A 181 5.54 4.30 12.03
CA GLY A 181 6.20 3.59 13.13
C GLY A 181 5.57 3.86 14.49
N VAL A 182 5.14 5.10 14.76
CA VAL A 182 4.48 5.46 16.01
C VAL A 182 3.03 4.98 16.07
N SER A 183 2.32 4.97 14.94
CA SER A 183 0.93 4.51 14.91
C SER A 183 0.79 3.00 15.13
N MET A 184 1.76 2.20 14.70
CA MET A 184 1.73 0.75 14.86
C MET A 184 1.61 0.28 16.33
N PRO A 185 2.42 0.79 17.29
CA PRO A 185 2.24 0.46 18.72
C PRO A 185 0.90 0.92 19.29
N VAL A 186 0.34 2.05 18.81
CA VAL A 186 -0.98 2.53 19.23
C VAL A 186 -2.06 1.55 18.77
N PHE A 187 -1.97 1.01 17.56
CA PHE A 187 -2.86 -0.06 17.09
C PHE A 187 -2.68 -1.36 17.89
N MET A 188 -1.47 -1.64 18.37
CA MET A 188 -1.20 -2.81 19.21
C MET A 188 -1.56 -2.60 20.70
N GLY A 189 -1.56 -1.35 21.18
CA GLY A 189 -1.81 -1.00 22.58
C GLY A 189 -3.27 -0.65 22.91
N VAL A 190 -4.11 -0.44 21.90
CA VAL A 190 -5.56 -0.41 22.11
C VAL A 190 -5.94 -1.82 22.52
N ASP A 191 -6.55 -1.96 23.69
CA ASP A 191 -6.93 -3.23 24.32
C ASP A 191 -7.57 -4.20 23.31
N PHE A 192 -6.73 -4.96 22.60
CA PHE A 192 -7.17 -6.03 21.71
C PHE A 192 -8.09 -7.01 22.46
N ALA A 193 -7.92 -7.12 23.78
CA ALA A 193 -8.79 -7.90 24.64
C ALA A 193 -10.20 -7.28 24.81
N GLN A 194 -10.32 -5.94 24.84
CA GLN A 194 -11.63 -5.27 24.93
C GLN A 194 -12.31 -5.19 23.56
N GLN A 195 -11.57 -4.90 22.49
CA GLN A 195 -12.13 -4.95 21.14
C GLN A 195 -12.50 -6.38 20.73
N ALA A 196 -11.76 -7.39 21.17
CA ALA A 196 -12.13 -8.78 20.93
C ALA A 196 -13.45 -9.18 21.63
N ALA A 197 -13.85 -8.48 22.69
CA ALA A 197 -15.13 -8.70 23.36
C ALA A 197 -16.33 -8.09 22.60
N GLU A 198 -16.10 -7.08 21.75
CA GLU A 198 -17.13 -6.45 20.90
C GLU A 198 -17.13 -6.99 19.46
N VAL A 199 -16.25 -7.93 19.15
CA VAL A 199 -16.10 -8.47 17.81
C VAL A 199 -17.30 -9.34 17.43
N THR A 200 -18.08 -8.86 16.49
CA THR A 200 -19.24 -9.55 15.92
C THR A 200 -18.88 -10.43 14.71
N THR A 201 -17.62 -10.45 14.31
CA THR A 201 -17.14 -11.15 13.11
C THR A 201 -16.71 -12.58 13.42
N VAL A 202 -16.88 -13.47 12.45
CA VAL A 202 -16.58 -14.90 12.58
C VAL A 202 -15.07 -15.13 12.77
N THR A 203 -14.24 -14.39 12.05
CA THR A 203 -12.77 -14.49 12.18
C THR A 203 -12.24 -13.88 13.47
N GLY A 204 -12.92 -12.86 13.99
CA GLY A 204 -12.55 -12.20 15.23
C GLY A 204 -12.88 -12.99 16.48
N ALA A 205 -13.93 -13.80 16.45
CA ALA A 205 -14.36 -14.66 17.56
C ALA A 205 -13.43 -15.87 17.81
N GLN A 206 -12.34 -16.01 17.05
CA GLN A 206 -11.42 -17.13 17.21
C GLN A 206 -10.59 -17.03 18.51
N PRO A 207 -10.30 -18.19 19.14
CA PRO A 207 -9.45 -18.21 20.31
C PRO A 207 -8.04 -17.68 19.98
N MET A 208 -7.48 -16.93 20.92
CA MET A 208 -6.12 -16.40 20.76
C MET A 208 -5.10 -17.53 20.65
N MET A 209 -4.24 -17.42 19.63
CA MET A 209 -3.12 -18.33 19.45
C MET A 209 -1.97 -18.00 20.42
N SER A 210 -1.12 -18.99 20.71
CA SER A 210 0.11 -18.74 21.45
C SER A 210 1.04 -17.79 20.66
N TRP A 211 1.82 -16.97 21.35
CA TRP A 211 2.73 -16.01 20.71
C TRP A 211 3.76 -16.67 19.79
N SER A 212 4.19 -17.91 20.12
CA SER A 212 5.09 -18.69 19.26
C SER A 212 4.44 -19.06 17.91
N MET A 213 3.16 -19.43 17.94
CA MET A 213 2.39 -19.71 16.72
C MET A 213 2.14 -18.42 15.91
N ILE A 214 1.80 -17.32 16.57
CA ILE A 214 1.65 -16.02 15.91
C ILE A 214 2.97 -15.64 15.20
N ALA A 215 4.11 -15.73 15.89
CA ALA A 215 5.41 -15.44 15.31
C ALA A 215 5.73 -16.33 14.09
N LEU A 216 5.45 -17.63 14.18
CA LEU A 216 5.60 -18.55 13.07
C LEU A 216 4.76 -18.12 11.86
N HIS A 217 3.49 -17.80 12.09
CA HIS A 217 2.58 -17.37 11.01
C HIS A 217 2.97 -16.03 10.42
N VAL A 218 3.46 -15.08 11.21
CA VAL A 218 4.03 -13.80 10.71
C VAL A 218 5.16 -14.05 9.73
N VAL A 219 6.10 -14.95 10.06
CA VAL A 219 7.21 -15.27 9.15
C VAL A 219 6.71 -15.94 7.88
N ILE A 220 5.78 -16.89 7.97
CA ILE A 220 5.23 -17.59 6.81
C ILE A 220 4.45 -16.62 5.91
N VAL A 221 3.58 -15.78 6.48
CA VAL A 221 2.79 -14.81 5.71
C VAL A 221 3.70 -13.77 5.05
N SER A 222 4.73 -13.28 5.75
CA SER A 222 5.74 -12.38 5.19
C SER A 222 6.44 -13.03 3.98
N PHE A 223 6.88 -14.26 4.13
CA PHE A 223 7.56 -14.99 3.06
C PHE A 223 6.64 -15.19 1.85
N LEU A 224 5.42 -15.67 2.05
CA LEU A 224 4.45 -15.90 0.98
C LEU A 224 4.05 -14.61 0.27
N SER A 225 3.82 -13.52 1.02
CA SER A 225 3.51 -12.21 0.43
C SER A 225 4.65 -11.67 -0.43
N ASN A 226 5.90 -11.92 -0.04
CA ASN A 226 7.08 -11.52 -0.81
C ASN A 226 7.29 -12.41 -2.04
N ILE A 227 7.02 -13.72 -1.97
CA ILE A 227 7.04 -14.61 -3.15
C ILE A 227 6.05 -14.10 -4.20
N GLY A 228 4.85 -13.67 -3.81
CA GLY A 228 3.87 -13.10 -4.72
C GLY A 228 4.38 -11.89 -5.52
N LYS A 229 5.35 -11.15 -4.96
CA LYS A 229 5.99 -10.00 -5.63
C LYS A 229 7.17 -10.36 -6.54
N LEU A 230 7.50 -11.63 -6.68
CA LEU A 230 8.56 -12.07 -7.62
C LEU A 230 8.12 -12.10 -9.09
N PHE A 231 6.85 -11.86 -9.40
CA PHE A 231 6.34 -11.93 -10.77
C PHE A 231 7.11 -11.05 -11.76
N PRO A 232 7.62 -9.82 -11.45
CA PRO A 232 8.38 -9.02 -12.40
C PRO A 232 9.66 -9.70 -12.91
N LEU A 233 10.20 -10.65 -12.12
CA LEU A 233 11.34 -11.46 -12.53
C LEU A 233 11.10 -12.24 -13.83
N PHE A 234 9.85 -12.59 -14.14
CA PHE A 234 9.48 -13.38 -15.29
C PHE A 234 9.10 -12.54 -16.52
N PHE A 235 8.75 -11.25 -16.34
CA PHE A 235 8.19 -10.41 -17.40
C PHE A 235 9.25 -9.62 -18.18
N TYR A 236 10.11 -8.87 -17.57
CA TYR A 236 11.07 -7.98 -18.24
C TYR A 236 12.27 -8.74 -18.83
N ARG A 237 12.04 -9.66 -19.78
CA ARG A 237 13.06 -10.58 -20.32
C ARG A 237 14.15 -9.88 -21.15
N ASP A 238 13.90 -8.67 -21.61
CA ASP A 238 14.84 -7.76 -22.27
C ASP A 238 15.92 -7.20 -21.33
N ARG A 239 15.75 -7.37 -20.01
CA ARG A 239 16.64 -6.86 -18.99
C ARG A 239 17.43 -7.97 -18.31
N MET A 240 18.58 -7.58 -17.73
CA MET A 240 19.42 -8.53 -17.00
C MET A 240 18.67 -9.16 -15.82
N LYS A 241 18.94 -10.42 -15.54
CA LYS A 241 18.31 -11.13 -14.41
C LYS A 241 18.49 -10.38 -13.07
N ARG A 242 19.64 -9.68 -12.89
CA ARG A 242 19.93 -8.90 -11.68
C ARG A 242 19.03 -7.68 -11.55
N GLU A 243 18.74 -6.96 -12.65
CA GLU A 243 17.80 -5.84 -12.63
C GLU A 243 16.37 -6.29 -12.34
N ARG A 244 15.95 -7.41 -12.94
CA ARG A 244 14.62 -8.00 -12.70
C ARG A 244 14.45 -8.45 -11.25
N LEU A 245 15.49 -9.07 -10.69
CA LEU A 245 15.48 -9.48 -9.29
C LEU A 245 15.48 -8.25 -8.36
N ALA A 246 16.27 -7.22 -8.67
CA ALA A 246 16.26 -5.96 -7.94
C ALA A 246 14.87 -5.30 -7.96
N LEU A 247 14.22 -5.29 -9.12
CA LEU A 247 12.86 -4.79 -9.28
C LEU A 247 11.87 -5.56 -8.39
N SER A 248 11.94 -6.90 -8.41
CA SER A 248 11.06 -7.76 -7.60
C SER A 248 11.28 -7.55 -6.10
N ILE A 249 12.54 -7.51 -5.64
CA ILE A 249 12.86 -7.28 -4.22
C ILE A 249 12.43 -5.86 -3.79
N GLY A 250 12.54 -4.88 -4.66
CA GLY A 250 12.03 -3.53 -4.39
C GLY A 250 10.53 -3.53 -4.05
N MET A 251 9.77 -4.42 -4.63
CA MET A 251 8.32 -4.55 -4.35
C MET A 251 8.00 -5.28 -3.02
N PHE A 252 9.01 -5.73 -2.25
CA PHE A 252 8.77 -6.41 -0.96
C PHE A 252 8.46 -5.45 0.18
N THR A 253 8.75 -4.17 0.01
CA THR A 253 8.49 -3.15 1.05
C THR A 253 6.99 -3.06 1.36
N ARG A 254 6.65 -3.04 2.65
CA ARG A 254 5.28 -2.89 3.15
C ARG A 254 5.22 -1.67 4.07
N GLY A 255 4.05 -1.05 4.17
CA GLY A 255 3.90 0.10 5.04
C GLY A 255 2.47 0.67 5.03
N GLU A 256 2.36 1.92 4.66
CA GLU A 256 1.21 2.81 4.83
C GLU A 256 -0.10 2.28 4.26
N VAL A 257 -0.09 1.82 3.02
CA VAL A 257 -1.33 1.37 2.36
C VAL A 257 -1.80 0.05 2.97
N GLY A 258 -0.87 -0.85 3.32
CA GLY A 258 -1.22 -2.07 4.07
C GLY A 258 -1.81 -1.79 5.45
N ALA A 259 -1.25 -0.79 6.16
CA ALA A 259 -1.81 -0.32 7.42
C ALA A 259 -3.22 0.27 7.23
N GLY A 260 -3.45 1.03 6.15
CA GLY A 260 -4.77 1.54 5.78
C GLY A 260 -5.81 0.42 5.58
N VAL A 261 -5.42 -0.67 4.91
CA VAL A 261 -6.30 -1.86 4.75
C VAL A 261 -6.66 -2.46 6.11
N ILE A 262 -5.69 -2.58 7.01
CA ILE A 262 -5.97 -3.09 8.38
C ILE A 262 -6.92 -2.15 9.13
N PHE A 263 -6.74 -0.85 8.99
CA PHE A 263 -7.63 0.14 9.59
C PHE A 263 -9.08 0.01 9.09
N ILE A 264 -9.25 -0.18 7.78
CA ILE A 264 -10.57 -0.47 7.19
C ILE A 264 -11.15 -1.77 7.74
N ALA A 265 -10.34 -2.83 7.85
CA ALA A 265 -10.76 -4.09 8.42
C ALA A 265 -11.25 -3.95 9.87
N LEU A 266 -10.53 -3.16 10.70
CA LEU A 266 -10.97 -2.80 12.06
C LEU A 266 -12.31 -2.07 12.05
N GLY A 267 -12.53 -1.15 11.11
CA GLY A 267 -13.81 -0.45 10.96
C GLY A 267 -15.00 -1.37 10.65
N TYR A 268 -14.74 -2.56 10.11
CA TYR A 268 -15.73 -3.64 9.93
C TYR A 268 -15.80 -4.60 11.11
N GLY A 269 -15.14 -4.30 12.23
CA GLY A 269 -15.12 -5.15 13.41
C GLY A 269 -14.31 -6.43 13.27
N LEU A 270 -13.41 -6.53 12.24
CA LEU A 270 -12.50 -7.66 12.15
C LEU A 270 -11.46 -7.58 13.28
N GLY A 271 -11.19 -8.70 13.90
CA GLY A 271 -10.27 -8.80 15.04
C GLY A 271 -9.57 -10.15 15.12
N GLY A 272 -9.23 -10.53 16.33
CA GLY A 272 -8.67 -11.84 16.66
C GLY A 272 -7.24 -12.07 16.18
N PRO A 273 -6.76 -13.32 16.21
CA PRO A 273 -5.37 -13.66 15.93
C PRO A 273 -4.94 -13.33 14.50
N MET A 274 -5.85 -13.35 13.54
CA MET A 274 -5.56 -13.03 12.15
C MET A 274 -5.22 -11.57 11.94
N LEU A 275 -5.91 -10.66 12.63
CA LEU A 275 -5.59 -9.23 12.60
C LEU A 275 -4.20 -9.00 13.20
N ILE A 276 -3.87 -9.63 14.32
CA ILE A 276 -2.57 -9.51 14.97
C ILE A 276 -1.46 -10.01 14.06
N ILE A 277 -1.64 -11.16 13.41
CA ILE A 277 -0.68 -11.68 12.42
C ILE A 277 -0.50 -10.68 11.29
N SER A 278 -1.57 -10.06 10.80
CA SER A 278 -1.51 -9.08 9.71
C SER A 278 -0.72 -7.84 10.10
N VAL A 279 -0.99 -7.26 11.28
CA VAL A 279 -0.26 -6.09 11.83
C VAL A 279 1.22 -6.43 12.00
N LEU A 280 1.52 -7.52 12.69
CA LEU A 280 2.90 -7.94 12.93
C LEU A 280 3.65 -8.28 11.64
N THR A 281 2.96 -8.79 10.63
CA THR A 281 3.55 -9.03 9.30
C THR A 281 3.99 -7.72 8.63
N ILE A 282 3.19 -6.65 8.71
CA ILE A 282 3.58 -5.33 8.20
C ILE A 282 4.81 -4.82 8.97
N VAL A 283 4.76 -4.86 10.31
CA VAL A 283 5.90 -4.42 11.14
C VAL A 283 7.17 -5.20 10.82
N PHE A 284 7.06 -6.52 10.67
CA PHE A 284 8.20 -7.37 10.33
C PHE A 284 8.79 -7.03 8.95
N ASN A 285 7.95 -6.86 7.92
CA ASN A 285 8.42 -6.45 6.60
C ASN A 285 8.98 -5.02 6.60
N LEU A 286 8.44 -4.11 7.41
CA LEU A 286 8.99 -2.76 7.58
C LEU A 286 10.43 -2.81 8.14
N ILE A 287 10.68 -3.64 9.15
CA ILE A 287 12.02 -3.87 9.69
C ILE A 287 12.96 -4.45 8.62
N LEU A 288 12.47 -5.39 7.80
CA LEU A 288 13.25 -6.00 6.73
C LEU A 288 13.50 -5.06 5.55
N THR A 289 12.77 -3.97 5.42
CA THR A 289 12.88 -3.03 4.28
C THR A 289 14.31 -2.53 4.09
N GLY A 290 15.04 -2.23 5.16
CA GLY A 290 16.45 -1.83 5.06
C GLY A 290 17.31 -2.88 4.37
N ILE A 291 17.10 -4.16 4.66
CA ILE A 291 17.81 -5.28 4.04
C ILE A 291 17.43 -5.38 2.55
N PHE A 292 16.15 -5.24 2.23
CA PHE A 292 15.68 -5.28 0.85
C PHE A 292 16.30 -4.17 0.00
N VAL A 293 16.37 -2.95 0.52
CA VAL A 293 16.99 -1.82 -0.18
C VAL A 293 18.48 -2.05 -0.43
N ILE A 294 19.23 -2.58 0.55
CA ILE A 294 20.63 -2.94 0.37
C ILE A 294 20.79 -3.97 -0.76
N TRP A 295 19.91 -4.97 -0.83
CA TRP A 295 19.95 -5.97 -1.90
C TRP A 295 19.63 -5.36 -3.26
N VAL A 296 18.62 -4.49 -3.34
CA VAL A 296 18.27 -3.75 -4.56
C VAL A 296 19.47 -2.92 -5.05
N GLU A 297 20.12 -2.19 -4.14
CA GLU A 297 21.30 -1.39 -4.46
C GLU A 297 22.44 -2.26 -5.02
N LYS A 298 22.80 -3.32 -4.32
CA LYS A 298 23.88 -4.25 -4.74
C LYS A 298 23.60 -4.86 -6.11
N LEU A 299 22.37 -5.33 -6.35
CA LEU A 299 21.96 -5.94 -7.61
C LEU A 299 21.97 -4.92 -8.76
N THR A 300 21.47 -3.72 -8.52
CA THR A 300 21.42 -2.66 -9.54
C THR A 300 22.82 -2.16 -9.91
N ARG A 301 23.69 -1.92 -8.92
CA ARG A 301 25.09 -1.54 -9.16
C ARG A 301 25.86 -2.64 -9.90
N SER A 302 25.62 -3.89 -9.50
CA SER A 302 26.25 -5.05 -10.17
C SER A 302 25.81 -5.22 -11.62
N ALA A 303 24.52 -4.97 -11.91
CA ALA A 303 24.03 -4.98 -13.28
C ALA A 303 24.66 -3.86 -14.13
N TYR A 304 24.73 -2.65 -13.58
CA TYR A 304 25.35 -1.50 -14.26
C TYR A 304 26.85 -1.77 -14.59
N ASN A 305 27.61 -2.31 -13.65
CA ASN A 305 29.04 -2.63 -13.87
C ASN A 305 29.22 -3.69 -14.96
N LEU A 306 28.36 -4.69 -15.04
CA LEU A 306 28.40 -5.70 -16.10
C LEU A 306 28.07 -5.11 -17.49
N GLU A 307 27.10 -4.20 -17.54
CA GLU A 307 26.76 -3.52 -18.80
C GLU A 307 27.93 -2.67 -19.31
N GLN A 308 28.59 -1.94 -18.45
CA GLN A 308 29.78 -1.14 -18.80
C GLN A 308 30.93 -2.03 -19.25
N ALA A 309 31.20 -3.12 -18.56
CA ALA A 309 32.24 -4.06 -18.95
C ALA A 309 31.96 -4.72 -20.30
N GLY A 310 30.68 -5.02 -20.60
CA GLY A 310 30.25 -5.53 -21.89
C GLY A 310 30.45 -4.54 -23.04
N LYS A 311 30.09 -3.26 -22.80
CA LYS A 311 30.33 -2.18 -23.79
C LYS A 311 31.81 -1.94 -24.07
N ALA A 312 32.65 -1.96 -23.05
CA ALA A 312 34.10 -1.80 -23.21
C ALA A 312 34.73 -2.94 -24.05
N LYS A 313 34.23 -4.19 -23.87
CA LYS A 313 34.69 -5.34 -24.68
C LYS A 313 34.18 -5.33 -26.12
N ALA A 314 33.08 -4.65 -26.40
CA ALA A 314 32.53 -4.54 -27.76
C ALA A 314 33.18 -3.43 -28.62
N VAL A 315 33.94 -2.53 -27.98
CA VAL A 315 34.66 -1.41 -28.61
C VAL A 315 36.13 -1.78 -28.93
N ASN A 316 36.66 -2.80 -28.26
CA ASN A 316 37.96 -3.38 -28.53
C ASN A 316 37.82 -4.64 -29.43
#